data_26b5311bf21a37171ab5f95ff765c773
#
_entry.id   26b5311bf21a37171ab5f95ff765c773
#
_cell.length_a   1.000
_cell.length_b   1.000
_cell.length_c   1.000
_cell.angle_alpha   90.00
_cell.angle_beta   90.00
_cell.angle_gamma   90.00
#
_symmetry.space_group_name_H-M   'P 1'
#
loop_
_entity.id
_entity.type
_entity.pdbx_description
1 polymer ?
#
loop_
_entity_poly.entity_id
_entity_poly.type
_entity_poly.pdbx_seq_one_letter_code
_entity_poly.pdbx_strand_id
1 'polypeptide(L)'
;DRPLELNLREMKETKRNFPNHAVIASIMVESNKHTWQEIIKRTEDTGCDGFELNFGCPHGMSERGMGSAMGQVPEYTCMVTEWVMEVATRPVIVKLTPNVTDIVHPARAAIKGRASALSLINTVNSIMGVDLDTFEISPNVGGKGGHGGYAGPAVKPIALHLLSAIGADSECQKANLPISGMGGIETWRDAVEFMLLGATSVQVCTAVMHWGFRIVEDMIEGMSNWMDDKGFTSCDQFIGKSLPRISSFGDFDLGFQSVARIDHDKCIQCNLCYIACNDAAHQCIDLKELK
;
A
#
# COMPACT_ATOMS: atom_id res chain seq x y z
N ASP A 1 -19.44 1.06 11.42
CA ASP A 1 -19.73 2.32 10.73
C ASP A 1 -20.37 3.30 11.72
N ARG A 2 -20.03 4.58 11.60
CA ARG A 2 -20.58 5.68 12.39
C ARG A 2 -21.54 6.49 11.54
N PRO A 3 -22.56 7.14 12.15
CA PRO A 3 -23.41 8.07 11.41
C PRO A 3 -22.60 9.18 10.76
N LEU A 4 -22.99 9.61 9.56
CA LEU A 4 -22.29 10.65 8.80
C LEU A 4 -22.11 11.94 9.60
N GLU A 5 -23.16 12.40 10.29
CA GLU A 5 -23.14 13.63 11.09
C GLU A 5 -22.08 13.59 12.22
N LEU A 6 -21.89 12.41 12.79
CA LEU A 6 -20.85 12.22 13.81
C LEU A 6 -19.46 12.33 13.18
N ASN A 7 -19.22 11.69 12.02
CA ASN A 7 -17.96 11.80 11.31
C ASN A 7 -17.62 13.23 10.91
N LEU A 8 -18.58 13.97 10.35
CA LEU A 8 -18.40 15.38 9.96
C LEU A 8 -18.05 16.24 11.18
N ARG A 9 -18.73 16.04 12.32
CA ARG A 9 -18.42 16.74 13.56
C ARG A 9 -17.02 16.43 14.06
N GLU A 10 -16.62 15.15 14.07
CA GLU A 10 -15.30 14.73 14.53
C GLU A 10 -14.18 15.25 13.61
N MET A 11 -14.36 15.27 12.29
CA MET A 11 -13.42 15.89 11.35
C MET A 11 -13.23 17.39 11.66
N LYS A 12 -14.33 18.12 11.84
CA LYS A 12 -14.31 19.54 12.17
C LYS A 12 -13.59 19.80 13.50
N GLU A 13 -13.86 18.98 14.50
CA GLU A 13 -13.20 19.07 15.80
C GLU A 13 -11.70 18.74 15.70
N THR A 14 -11.34 17.70 14.96
CA THR A 14 -9.93 17.34 14.71
C THR A 14 -9.19 18.48 14.04
N LYS A 15 -9.74 19.06 12.97
CA LYS A 15 -9.10 20.19 12.27
C LYS A 15 -8.95 21.42 13.15
N ARG A 16 -9.94 21.71 14.00
CA ARG A 16 -9.88 22.81 14.96
C ARG A 16 -8.79 22.60 16.02
N ASN A 17 -8.66 21.37 16.53
CA ASN A 17 -7.70 21.04 17.58
C ASN A 17 -6.26 20.89 17.04
N PHE A 18 -6.11 20.52 15.77
CA PHE A 18 -4.82 20.31 15.09
C PHE A 18 -4.73 21.12 13.79
N PRO A 19 -4.76 22.46 13.86
CA PRO A 19 -4.86 23.31 12.67
C PRO A 19 -3.66 23.20 11.72
N ASN A 20 -2.48 22.83 12.24
CA ASN A 20 -1.24 22.68 11.48
C ASN A 20 -1.05 21.28 10.86
N HIS A 21 -1.99 20.37 11.09
CA HIS A 21 -1.97 19.03 10.50
C HIS A 21 -2.99 18.92 9.37
N ALA A 22 -2.61 18.24 8.30
CA ALA A 22 -3.54 17.94 7.22
C ALA A 22 -4.56 16.89 7.68
N VAL A 23 -5.82 17.14 7.44
CA VAL A 23 -6.94 16.20 7.65
C VAL A 23 -7.47 15.80 6.29
N ILE A 24 -7.20 14.57 5.87
CA ILE A 24 -7.67 14.00 4.61
C ILE A 24 -8.89 13.11 4.89
N ALA A 25 -10.02 13.46 4.32
CA ALA A 25 -11.27 12.73 4.52
C ALA A 25 -11.35 11.53 3.57
N SER A 26 -11.41 10.31 4.12
CA SER A 26 -11.61 9.09 3.32
C SER A 26 -13.10 8.87 3.09
N ILE A 27 -13.51 8.82 1.83
CA ILE A 27 -14.92 8.80 1.41
C ILE A 27 -15.21 7.57 0.57
N MET A 28 -16.32 6.90 0.89
CA MET A 28 -16.87 5.80 0.12
C MET A 28 -18.39 5.87 0.16
N VAL A 29 -19.01 6.09 -0.99
CA VAL A 29 -20.47 6.09 -1.17
C VAL A 29 -20.84 5.33 -2.43
N GLU A 30 -22.12 5.10 -2.62
CA GLU A 30 -22.66 4.40 -3.80
C GLU A 30 -22.33 5.13 -5.11
N SER A 31 -22.38 4.43 -6.24
CA SER A 31 -22.10 4.99 -7.57
C SER A 31 -23.26 5.86 -8.05
N ASN A 32 -23.40 7.04 -7.42
CA ASN A 32 -24.40 8.04 -7.77
C ASN A 32 -23.79 9.44 -7.76
N LYS A 33 -23.88 10.17 -8.87
CA LYS A 33 -23.24 11.49 -9.02
C LYS A 33 -23.70 12.49 -7.96
N HIS A 34 -24.99 12.55 -7.68
CA HIS A 34 -25.54 13.49 -6.71
C HIS A 34 -25.01 13.20 -5.31
N THR A 35 -25.01 11.92 -4.90
CA THR A 35 -24.49 11.48 -3.58
C THR A 35 -23.01 11.82 -3.42
N TRP A 36 -22.17 11.56 -4.44
CA TRP A 36 -20.76 11.92 -4.42
C TRP A 36 -20.57 13.44 -4.29
N GLN A 37 -21.27 14.24 -5.07
CA GLN A 37 -21.13 15.71 -5.03
C GLN A 37 -21.65 16.32 -3.74
N GLU A 38 -22.73 15.77 -3.16
CA GLU A 38 -23.25 16.21 -1.88
C GLU A 38 -22.26 15.92 -0.74
N ILE A 39 -21.76 14.67 -0.65
CA ILE A 39 -20.85 14.31 0.43
C ILE A 39 -19.54 15.11 0.37
N ILE A 40 -19.00 15.38 -0.81
CA ILE A 40 -17.80 16.19 -0.97
C ILE A 40 -18.04 17.60 -0.40
N LYS A 41 -19.11 18.27 -0.78
CA LYS A 41 -19.43 19.62 -0.28
C LYS A 41 -19.59 19.64 1.25
N ARG A 42 -20.36 18.70 1.79
CA ARG A 42 -20.58 18.58 3.24
C ARG A 42 -19.28 18.30 4.00
N THR A 43 -18.39 17.53 3.40
CA THR A 43 -17.10 17.22 4.01
C THR A 43 -16.15 18.41 3.93
N GLU A 44 -16.16 19.19 2.84
CA GLU A 44 -15.42 20.45 2.74
C GLU A 44 -15.78 21.46 3.83
N ASP A 45 -17.06 21.55 4.21
CA ASP A 45 -17.55 22.43 5.29
C ASP A 45 -16.95 22.09 6.68
N THR A 46 -16.32 20.91 6.81
CA THR A 46 -15.56 20.55 8.04
C THR A 46 -14.21 21.26 8.14
N GLY A 47 -13.71 21.82 7.03
CA GLY A 47 -12.39 22.42 6.92
C GLY A 47 -11.27 21.38 6.65
N CYS A 48 -11.59 20.16 6.18
CA CYS A 48 -10.59 19.18 5.77
C CYS A 48 -9.71 19.72 4.64
N ASP A 49 -8.49 19.21 4.53
CA ASP A 49 -7.48 19.70 3.60
C ASP A 49 -7.49 18.94 2.26
N GLY A 50 -8.18 17.82 2.17
CA GLY A 50 -8.31 17.01 0.96
C GLY A 50 -9.22 15.80 1.14
N PHE A 51 -9.41 15.08 0.07
CA PHE A 51 -10.23 13.85 0.02
C PHE A 51 -9.42 12.67 -0.45
N GLU A 52 -9.69 11.49 0.12
CA GLU A 52 -9.24 10.20 -0.41
C GLU A 52 -10.48 9.39 -0.81
N LEU A 53 -10.67 9.19 -2.11
CA LEU A 53 -11.77 8.38 -2.64
C LEU A 53 -11.44 6.90 -2.49
N ASN A 54 -12.18 6.19 -1.66
CA ASN A 54 -11.93 4.79 -1.36
C ASN A 54 -12.54 3.88 -2.42
N PHE A 55 -11.76 3.57 -3.46
CA PHE A 55 -12.15 2.63 -4.51
C PHE A 55 -11.57 1.22 -4.29
N GLY A 56 -11.27 0.88 -3.05
CA GLY A 56 -10.58 -0.38 -2.78
C GLY A 56 -11.15 -1.23 -1.66
N CYS A 57 -12.11 -0.74 -0.88
CA CYS A 57 -12.66 -1.51 0.24
C CYS A 57 -13.33 -2.80 -0.25
N PRO A 58 -12.86 -3.99 0.19
CA PRO A 58 -13.39 -5.27 -0.28
C PRO A 58 -14.66 -5.73 0.45
N HIS A 59 -15.01 -5.06 1.55
CA HIS A 59 -16.10 -5.51 2.41
C HIS A 59 -17.47 -5.14 1.85
N GLY A 60 -18.33 -6.14 1.59
CA GLY A 60 -19.80 -6.10 1.51
C GLY A 60 -20.52 -5.00 0.73
N MET A 61 -19.80 -3.95 0.34
CA MET A 61 -20.34 -2.80 -0.37
C MET A 61 -20.24 -2.94 -1.90
N SER A 62 -19.56 -4.00 -2.37
CA SER A 62 -19.45 -4.31 -3.80
C SER A 62 -20.83 -4.55 -4.43
N GLU A 63 -21.74 -5.15 -3.68
CA GLU A 63 -23.12 -5.39 -4.12
C GLU A 63 -23.92 -4.08 -4.36
N ARG A 64 -23.45 -2.98 -3.73
CA ARG A 64 -24.02 -1.64 -3.92
C ARG A 64 -23.22 -0.77 -4.90
N GLY A 65 -22.27 -1.35 -5.63
CA GLY A 65 -21.39 -0.59 -6.54
C GLY A 65 -20.49 0.39 -5.79
N MET A 66 -19.91 -0.02 -4.67
CA MET A 66 -19.02 0.80 -3.83
C MET A 66 -17.64 0.15 -3.69
N GLY A 67 -16.67 0.90 -3.23
CA GLY A 67 -15.34 0.39 -2.90
C GLY A 67 -14.66 -0.32 -4.06
N SER A 68 -14.25 -1.59 -3.88
CA SER A 68 -13.52 -2.36 -4.88
C SER A 68 -14.30 -2.60 -6.18
N ALA A 69 -15.62 -2.64 -6.14
CA ALA A 69 -16.43 -2.73 -7.36
C ALA A 69 -16.23 -1.53 -8.29
N MET A 70 -15.92 -0.37 -7.72
CA MET A 70 -15.58 0.84 -8.48
C MET A 70 -14.12 0.78 -8.98
N GLY A 71 -13.19 0.43 -8.09
CA GLY A 71 -11.77 0.44 -8.41
C GLY A 71 -11.30 -0.66 -9.33
N GLN A 72 -12.08 -1.74 -9.48
CA GLN A 72 -11.78 -2.83 -10.43
C GLN A 72 -12.14 -2.48 -11.88
N VAL A 73 -12.95 -1.45 -12.10
CA VAL A 73 -13.44 -1.03 -13.42
C VAL A 73 -12.89 0.37 -13.71
N PRO A 74 -11.91 0.50 -14.62
CA PRO A 74 -11.28 1.79 -14.92
C PRO A 74 -12.27 2.89 -15.31
N GLU A 75 -13.32 2.54 -16.06
CA GLU A 75 -14.35 3.48 -16.49
C GLU A 75 -15.08 4.10 -15.31
N TYR A 76 -15.41 3.31 -14.29
CA TYR A 76 -16.04 3.82 -13.07
C TYR A 76 -15.06 4.65 -12.26
N THR A 77 -13.80 4.22 -12.15
CA THR A 77 -12.75 5.02 -11.49
C THR A 77 -12.64 6.41 -12.13
N CYS A 78 -12.58 6.51 -13.46
CA CYS A 78 -12.55 7.77 -14.18
C CYS A 78 -13.81 8.59 -13.93
N MET A 79 -14.98 8.01 -14.19
CA MET A 79 -16.27 8.68 -14.10
C MET A 79 -16.54 9.29 -12.73
N VAL A 80 -16.33 8.52 -11.66
CA VAL A 80 -16.57 9.02 -10.29
C VAL A 80 -15.54 10.08 -9.89
N THR A 81 -14.27 9.91 -10.30
CA THR A 81 -13.26 10.94 -10.09
C THR A 81 -13.67 12.25 -10.76
N GLU A 82 -14.16 12.21 -12.00
CA GLU A 82 -14.68 13.39 -12.71
C GLU A 82 -15.84 14.06 -11.95
N TRP A 83 -16.83 13.27 -11.47
CA TRP A 83 -17.95 13.82 -10.70
C TRP A 83 -17.50 14.57 -9.44
N VAL A 84 -16.51 14.02 -8.75
CA VAL A 84 -15.94 14.66 -7.57
C VAL A 84 -15.16 15.92 -7.94
N MET A 85 -14.34 15.86 -8.99
CA MET A 85 -13.55 17.01 -9.45
C MET A 85 -14.37 18.16 -10.01
N GLU A 86 -15.63 17.95 -10.38
CA GLU A 86 -16.54 19.02 -10.78
C GLU A 86 -16.90 19.96 -9.61
N VAL A 87 -16.83 19.48 -8.38
CA VAL A 87 -17.28 20.24 -7.19
C VAL A 87 -16.22 20.43 -6.12
N ALA A 88 -15.21 19.55 -6.07
CA ALA A 88 -14.14 19.64 -5.07
C ALA A 88 -13.27 20.88 -5.30
N THR A 89 -13.01 21.63 -4.23
CA THR A 89 -12.08 22.76 -4.21
C THR A 89 -10.75 22.40 -3.53
N ARG A 90 -10.69 21.22 -2.91
CA ARG A 90 -9.52 20.65 -2.24
C ARG A 90 -8.92 19.50 -3.06
N PRO A 91 -7.64 19.15 -2.85
CA PRO A 91 -7.02 18.01 -3.53
C PRO A 91 -7.80 16.71 -3.36
N VAL A 92 -7.89 15.94 -4.43
CA VAL A 92 -8.58 14.65 -4.49
C VAL A 92 -7.56 13.55 -4.77
N ILE A 93 -7.42 12.63 -3.84
CA ILE A 93 -6.57 11.44 -3.90
C ILE A 93 -7.46 10.25 -4.28
N VAL A 94 -7.07 9.47 -5.26
CA VAL A 94 -7.78 8.22 -5.60
C VAL A 94 -7.04 7.03 -5.02
N LYS A 95 -7.70 6.31 -4.09
CA LYS A 95 -7.16 5.11 -3.45
C LYS A 95 -7.52 3.87 -4.20
N LEU A 96 -6.49 3.24 -4.77
CA LEU A 96 -6.61 2.08 -5.66
C LEU A 96 -6.68 0.76 -4.89
N THR A 97 -7.38 -0.21 -5.48
CA THR A 97 -7.47 -1.58 -4.97
C THR A 97 -6.32 -2.44 -5.48
N PRO A 98 -5.76 -3.35 -4.66
CA PRO A 98 -4.81 -4.36 -5.14
C PRO A 98 -5.48 -5.55 -5.84
N ASN A 99 -6.83 -5.64 -5.77
CA ASN A 99 -7.59 -6.80 -6.24
C ASN A 99 -7.93 -6.67 -7.73
N VAL A 100 -6.90 -6.40 -8.54
CA VAL A 100 -6.95 -6.26 -10.00
C VAL A 100 -5.77 -7.00 -10.61
N THR A 101 -5.90 -7.35 -11.87
CA THR A 101 -4.81 -8.01 -12.62
C THR A 101 -3.69 -7.03 -12.96
N ASP A 102 -4.05 -5.79 -13.30
CA ASP A 102 -3.12 -4.72 -13.65
C ASP A 102 -3.59 -3.40 -13.03
N ILE A 103 -2.82 -2.87 -12.10
CA ILE A 103 -3.11 -1.63 -11.37
C ILE A 103 -2.89 -0.37 -12.21
N VAL A 104 -2.14 -0.48 -13.31
CA VAL A 104 -1.85 0.65 -14.20
C VAL A 104 -3.14 1.15 -14.87
N HIS A 105 -4.05 0.26 -15.23
CA HIS A 105 -5.31 0.65 -15.86
C HIS A 105 -6.17 1.56 -14.98
N PRO A 106 -6.52 1.21 -13.72
CA PRO A 106 -7.26 2.13 -12.85
C PRO A 106 -6.43 3.36 -12.47
N ALA A 107 -5.09 3.29 -12.40
CA ALA A 107 -4.25 4.47 -12.17
C ALA A 107 -4.38 5.48 -13.32
N ARG A 108 -4.25 5.05 -14.57
CA ARG A 108 -4.47 5.90 -15.76
C ARG A 108 -5.89 6.45 -15.81
N ALA A 109 -6.89 5.66 -15.41
CA ALA A 109 -8.27 6.10 -15.33
C ALA A 109 -8.47 7.22 -14.29
N ALA A 110 -7.86 7.12 -13.13
CA ALA A 110 -7.87 8.18 -12.12
C ALA A 110 -7.18 9.47 -12.63
N ILE A 111 -6.06 9.34 -13.33
CA ILE A 111 -5.36 10.46 -13.99
C ILE A 111 -6.28 11.12 -15.01
N LYS A 112 -6.93 10.34 -15.86
CA LYS A 112 -7.90 10.84 -16.85
C LYS A 112 -9.07 11.55 -16.17
N GLY A 113 -9.53 11.05 -15.02
CA GLY A 113 -10.53 11.68 -14.17
C GLY A 113 -10.06 12.96 -13.46
N ARG A 114 -8.81 13.37 -13.67
CA ARG A 114 -8.19 14.57 -13.11
C ARG A 114 -7.92 14.50 -11.61
N ALA A 115 -7.64 13.29 -11.09
CA ALA A 115 -7.17 13.14 -9.71
C ALA A 115 -5.97 14.04 -9.41
N SER A 116 -5.88 14.56 -8.20
CA SER A 116 -4.72 15.36 -7.74
C SER A 116 -3.55 14.50 -7.29
N ALA A 117 -3.83 13.27 -6.83
CA ALA A 117 -2.84 12.30 -6.39
C ALA A 117 -3.43 10.88 -6.43
N LEU A 118 -2.57 9.89 -6.32
CA LEU A 118 -2.95 8.48 -6.16
C LEU A 118 -2.56 7.98 -4.76
N SER A 119 -3.28 7.00 -4.25
CA SER A 119 -2.83 6.21 -3.11
C SER A 119 -3.06 4.72 -3.34
N LEU A 120 -2.16 3.89 -2.87
CA LEU A 120 -2.23 2.42 -2.96
C LEU A 120 -1.35 1.75 -1.91
N ILE A 121 -1.73 0.59 -1.40
CA ILE A 121 -2.84 -0.25 -1.79
C ILE A 121 -3.94 -0.24 -0.70
N ASN A 122 -5.17 -0.52 -1.07
CA ASN A 122 -6.18 -0.97 -0.12
C ASN A 122 -5.87 -2.43 0.31
N THR A 123 -6.72 -3.05 1.10
CA THR A 123 -6.52 -4.42 1.59
C THR A 123 -6.70 -5.47 0.48
N VAL A 124 -5.98 -6.59 0.61
CA VAL A 124 -6.08 -7.74 -0.29
C VAL A 124 -7.26 -8.62 0.13
N ASN A 125 -8.09 -9.06 -0.80
CA ASN A 125 -9.18 -10.00 -0.52
C ASN A 125 -8.64 -11.31 0.04
N SER A 126 -9.23 -11.78 1.13
CA SER A 126 -8.78 -12.99 1.80
C SER A 126 -9.89 -13.69 2.58
N ILE A 127 -9.62 -14.94 2.93
CA ILE A 127 -10.27 -15.71 4.00
C ILE A 127 -9.15 -16.11 4.95
N MET A 128 -9.31 -15.85 6.25
CA MET A 128 -8.24 -16.08 7.23
C MET A 128 -8.04 -17.56 7.56
N GLY A 129 -9.10 -18.36 7.45
CA GLY A 129 -9.04 -19.80 7.70
C GLY A 129 -10.41 -20.44 7.81
N VAL A 130 -10.39 -21.75 7.95
CA VAL A 130 -11.56 -22.59 8.19
C VAL A 130 -11.30 -23.43 9.44
N ASP A 131 -12.20 -23.41 10.39
CA ASP A 131 -12.18 -24.30 11.55
C ASP A 131 -12.51 -25.73 11.09
N LEU A 132 -11.63 -26.69 11.38
CA LEU A 132 -11.76 -28.05 10.86
C LEU A 132 -12.78 -28.90 11.62
N ASP A 133 -13.18 -28.49 12.81
CA ASP A 133 -14.14 -29.20 13.62
C ASP A 133 -15.57 -28.69 13.41
N THR A 134 -15.71 -27.37 13.27
CA THR A 134 -17.01 -26.70 13.10
C THR A 134 -17.34 -26.35 11.65
N PHE A 135 -16.34 -26.40 10.76
CA PHE A 135 -16.39 -25.96 9.36
C PHE A 135 -16.72 -24.47 9.18
N GLU A 136 -16.57 -23.69 10.24
CA GLU A 136 -16.81 -22.24 10.22
C GLU A 136 -15.67 -21.51 9.54
N ILE A 137 -16.03 -20.47 8.77
CA ILE A 137 -15.04 -19.59 8.09
C ILE A 137 -14.66 -18.47 9.04
N SER A 138 -13.38 -18.13 9.09
CA SER A 138 -12.85 -16.98 9.83
C SER A 138 -12.47 -15.83 8.85
N PRO A 139 -12.85 -14.58 9.15
CA PRO A 139 -13.61 -14.11 10.32
C PRO A 139 -15.08 -14.51 10.29
N ASN A 140 -15.65 -14.69 11.49
CA ASN A 140 -17.02 -15.12 11.69
C ASN A 140 -17.78 -14.08 12.53
N VAL A 141 -19.01 -13.78 12.12
CA VAL A 141 -19.94 -12.92 12.87
C VAL A 141 -21.30 -13.62 12.92
N GLY A 142 -21.72 -14.05 14.10
CA GLY A 142 -23.02 -14.69 14.29
C GLY A 142 -23.21 -15.98 13.47
N GLY A 143 -22.16 -16.82 13.36
CA GLY A 143 -22.20 -18.08 12.61
C GLY A 143 -22.04 -17.94 11.09
N LYS A 144 -21.79 -16.71 10.59
CA LYS A 144 -21.59 -16.44 9.16
C LYS A 144 -20.18 -15.88 8.93
N GLY A 145 -19.39 -16.59 8.17
CA GLY A 145 -18.09 -16.14 7.70
C GLY A 145 -18.17 -15.50 6.32
N GLY A 146 -17.16 -14.72 5.98
CA GLY A 146 -17.09 -14.03 4.70
C GLY A 146 -15.66 -13.65 4.31
N HIS A 147 -15.55 -13.06 3.13
CA HIS A 147 -14.28 -12.49 2.68
C HIS A 147 -13.94 -11.23 3.50
N GLY A 148 -12.66 -11.07 3.83
CA GLY A 148 -12.13 -9.92 4.54
C GLY A 148 -10.96 -9.27 3.80
N GLY A 149 -10.56 -8.10 4.29
CA GLY A 149 -9.37 -7.42 3.81
C GLY A 149 -8.14 -7.83 4.60
N TYR A 150 -7.15 -8.41 3.94
CA TYR A 150 -5.86 -8.75 4.52
C TYR A 150 -4.90 -7.57 4.44
N ALA A 151 -4.25 -7.24 5.56
CA ALA A 151 -3.34 -6.12 5.72
C ALA A 151 -2.15 -6.51 6.62
N GLY A 152 -1.27 -5.57 6.91
CA GLY A 152 -0.08 -5.80 7.74
C GLY A 152 1.15 -6.21 6.91
N PRO A 153 2.26 -6.63 7.55
CA PRO A 153 3.56 -6.80 6.88
C PRO A 153 3.55 -7.80 5.73
N ALA A 154 2.68 -8.81 5.78
CA ALA A 154 2.58 -9.83 4.75
C ALA A 154 2.18 -9.29 3.36
N VAL A 155 1.48 -8.14 3.29
CA VAL A 155 1.08 -7.55 2.01
C VAL A 155 2.12 -6.59 1.43
N LYS A 156 3.21 -6.27 2.16
CA LYS A 156 4.25 -5.33 1.68
C LYS A 156 4.82 -5.69 0.31
N PRO A 157 5.21 -6.93 0.01
CA PRO A 157 5.73 -7.29 -1.32
C PRO A 157 4.73 -7.03 -2.45
N ILE A 158 3.44 -7.24 -2.19
CA ILE A 158 2.36 -6.96 -3.14
C ILE A 158 2.24 -5.45 -3.37
N ALA A 159 2.27 -4.67 -2.29
CA ALA A 159 2.18 -3.21 -2.36
C ALA A 159 3.36 -2.59 -3.12
N LEU A 160 4.59 -3.06 -2.85
CA LEU A 160 5.79 -2.62 -3.55
C LEU A 160 5.75 -2.97 -5.06
N HIS A 161 5.27 -4.17 -5.41
CA HIS A 161 5.08 -4.58 -6.80
C HIS A 161 4.10 -3.65 -7.52
N LEU A 162 2.91 -3.43 -6.96
CA LEU A 162 1.87 -2.60 -7.59
C LEU A 162 2.29 -1.12 -7.67
N LEU A 163 2.97 -0.60 -6.64
CA LEU A 163 3.54 0.74 -6.66
C LEU A 163 4.57 0.88 -7.78
N SER A 164 5.49 -0.08 -7.88
CA SER A 164 6.54 -0.05 -8.90
C SER A 164 5.99 -0.14 -10.32
N ALA A 165 4.89 -0.88 -10.53
CA ALA A 165 4.22 -0.95 -11.82
C ALA A 165 3.70 0.43 -12.27
N ILE A 166 3.07 1.18 -11.36
CA ILE A 166 2.64 2.57 -11.65
C ILE A 166 3.85 3.47 -11.86
N GLY A 167 4.87 3.37 -10.99
CA GLY A 167 6.09 4.18 -11.09
C GLY A 167 6.89 3.97 -12.37
N ALA A 168 6.83 2.77 -12.96
CA ALA A 168 7.48 2.44 -14.23
C ALA A 168 6.62 2.79 -15.47
N ASP A 169 5.34 3.04 -15.29
CA ASP A 169 4.43 3.32 -16.41
C ASP A 169 4.65 4.70 -17.02
N SER A 170 4.82 4.76 -18.33
CA SER A 170 5.17 6.00 -19.03
C SER A 170 4.08 7.08 -19.01
N GLU A 171 2.80 6.70 -18.96
CA GLU A 171 1.70 7.67 -18.88
C GLU A 171 1.56 8.21 -17.46
N CYS A 172 1.71 7.35 -16.44
CA CYS A 172 1.73 7.76 -15.05
C CYS A 172 2.93 8.69 -14.76
N GLN A 173 4.12 8.38 -15.29
CA GLN A 173 5.30 9.24 -15.19
C GLN A 173 5.07 10.61 -15.83
N LYS A 174 4.45 10.67 -17.01
CA LYS A 174 4.12 11.95 -17.69
C LYS A 174 3.13 12.78 -16.90
N ALA A 175 2.15 12.15 -16.26
CA ALA A 175 1.18 12.84 -15.42
C ALA A 175 1.83 13.39 -14.13
N ASN A 176 2.90 12.76 -13.66
CA ASN A 176 3.70 13.15 -12.50
C ASN A 176 2.87 13.45 -11.25
N LEU A 177 1.83 12.64 -11.00
CA LEU A 177 1.00 12.80 -9.81
C LEU A 177 1.73 12.27 -8.57
N PRO A 178 1.62 12.95 -7.42
CA PRO A 178 2.06 12.40 -6.15
C PRO A 178 1.41 11.05 -5.85
N ILE A 179 2.17 10.13 -5.28
CA ILE A 179 1.68 8.81 -4.88
C ILE A 179 1.89 8.62 -3.39
N SER A 180 0.81 8.30 -2.67
CA SER A 180 0.88 7.92 -1.27
C SER A 180 0.90 6.40 -1.15
N GLY A 181 2.04 5.83 -0.73
CA GLY A 181 2.24 4.38 -0.62
C GLY A 181 1.76 3.84 0.73
N MET A 182 1.09 2.68 0.71
CA MET A 182 0.68 1.97 1.93
C MET A 182 0.60 0.46 1.71
N GLY A 183 0.69 -0.27 2.81
CA GLY A 183 0.56 -1.73 2.84
C GLY A 183 1.78 -2.40 3.47
N GLY A 184 1.68 -2.74 4.76
CA GLY A 184 2.72 -3.44 5.49
C GLY A 184 3.92 -2.61 5.92
N ILE A 185 3.77 -1.28 6.02
CA ILE A 185 4.80 -0.39 6.55
C ILE A 185 4.77 -0.46 8.06
N GLU A 186 5.83 -0.97 8.69
CA GLU A 186 5.97 -1.07 10.14
C GLU A 186 7.23 -0.38 10.67
N THR A 187 8.21 -0.13 9.80
CA THR A 187 9.48 0.51 10.15
C THR A 187 9.85 1.62 9.17
N TRP A 188 10.82 2.44 9.54
CA TRP A 188 11.38 3.44 8.65
C TRP A 188 11.97 2.83 7.36
N ARG A 189 12.50 1.59 7.43
CA ARG A 189 13.03 0.88 6.26
C ARG A 189 11.95 0.62 5.24
N ASP A 190 10.80 0.14 5.71
CA ASP A 190 9.64 -0.09 4.83
C ASP A 190 9.21 1.22 4.16
N ALA A 191 9.13 2.32 4.93
CA ALA A 191 8.77 3.63 4.38
C ALA A 191 9.75 4.08 3.27
N VAL A 192 11.05 3.90 3.50
CA VAL A 192 12.10 4.21 2.51
C VAL A 192 11.98 3.32 1.27
N GLU A 193 11.68 2.03 1.41
CA GLU A 193 11.46 1.12 0.27
C GLU A 193 10.34 1.63 -0.65
N PHE A 194 9.21 2.07 -0.07
CA PHE A 194 8.12 2.67 -0.84
C PHE A 194 8.55 3.95 -1.56
N MET A 195 9.29 4.83 -0.88
CA MET A 195 9.78 6.07 -1.49
C MET A 195 10.78 5.81 -2.61
N LEU A 196 11.68 4.85 -2.45
CA LEU A 196 12.61 4.43 -3.51
C LEU A 196 11.89 3.88 -4.76
N LEU A 197 10.65 3.40 -4.62
CA LEU A 197 9.79 2.95 -5.71
C LEU A 197 8.77 4.01 -6.18
N GLY A 198 8.94 5.28 -5.78
CA GLY A 198 8.19 6.40 -6.33
C GLY A 198 7.07 6.95 -5.44
N ALA A 199 6.84 6.41 -4.23
CA ALA A 199 5.93 7.05 -3.29
C ALA A 199 6.50 8.39 -2.81
N THR A 200 5.69 9.45 -2.87
CA THR A 200 6.04 10.79 -2.37
C THR A 200 5.64 10.97 -0.90
N SER A 201 4.75 10.14 -0.41
CA SER A 201 4.36 10.02 0.99
C SER A 201 3.97 8.58 1.30
N VAL A 202 3.88 8.25 2.58
CA VAL A 202 3.48 6.91 3.03
C VAL A 202 2.35 7.00 4.05
N GLN A 203 1.53 5.95 4.12
CA GLN A 203 0.46 5.82 5.11
C GLN A 203 0.69 4.57 5.95
N VAL A 204 0.46 4.68 7.26
CA VAL A 204 0.63 3.63 8.23
C VAL A 204 -0.68 3.41 8.98
N CYS A 205 -1.19 2.19 9.00
CA CYS A 205 -2.44 1.85 9.68
C CYS A 205 -2.23 0.70 10.68
N THR A 206 -2.00 -0.53 10.19
CA THR A 206 -1.90 -1.73 11.03
C THR A 206 -0.79 -1.62 12.08
N ALA A 207 0.37 -1.06 11.72
CA ALA A 207 1.47 -0.86 12.67
C ALA A 207 1.08 0.10 13.81
N VAL A 208 0.29 1.14 13.54
CA VAL A 208 -0.24 2.02 14.58
C VAL A 208 -1.18 1.28 15.51
N MET A 209 -1.98 0.33 14.99
CA MET A 209 -2.85 -0.51 15.82
C MET A 209 -2.05 -1.46 16.74
N HIS A 210 -0.90 -1.95 16.27
CA HIS A 210 -0.03 -2.85 17.04
C HIS A 210 0.86 -2.12 18.04
N TRP A 211 1.44 -0.98 17.66
CA TRP A 211 2.54 -0.31 18.35
C TRP A 211 2.19 1.09 18.89
N GLY A 212 1.00 1.61 18.55
CA GLY A 212 0.56 2.95 18.91
C GLY A 212 1.12 4.06 18.00
N PHE A 213 0.67 5.29 18.25
CA PHE A 213 1.00 6.43 17.37
C PHE A 213 2.48 6.83 17.38
N ARG A 214 3.23 6.52 18.46
CA ARG A 214 4.65 6.85 18.56
C ARG A 214 5.52 6.19 17.48
N ILE A 215 5.05 5.12 16.87
CA ILE A 215 5.77 4.46 15.77
C ILE A 215 6.10 5.45 14.64
N VAL A 216 5.28 6.49 14.46
CA VAL A 216 5.52 7.52 13.43
C VAL A 216 6.78 8.34 13.78
N GLU A 217 6.98 8.67 15.08
CA GLU A 217 8.18 9.37 15.54
C GLU A 217 9.43 8.52 15.32
N ASP A 218 9.37 7.22 15.67
CA ASP A 218 10.45 6.26 15.46
C ASP A 218 10.81 6.09 13.97
N MET A 219 9.78 6.11 13.09
CA MET A 219 9.97 6.07 11.64
C MET A 219 10.67 7.33 11.12
N ILE A 220 10.25 8.51 11.59
CA ILE A 220 10.86 9.80 11.21
C ILE A 220 12.32 9.84 11.64
N GLU A 221 12.62 9.47 12.87
CA GLU A 221 13.99 9.45 13.40
C GLU A 221 14.87 8.46 12.62
N GLY A 222 14.40 7.23 12.43
CA GLY A 222 15.15 6.21 11.70
C GLY A 222 15.41 6.58 10.25
N MET A 223 14.44 7.20 9.58
CA MET A 223 14.62 7.68 8.20
C MET A 223 15.59 8.87 8.14
N SER A 224 15.52 9.80 9.11
CA SER A 224 16.43 10.94 9.20
C SER A 224 17.88 10.47 9.35
N ASN A 225 18.13 9.54 10.28
CA ASN A 225 19.47 8.96 10.49
C ASN A 225 19.99 8.26 9.22
N TRP A 226 19.12 7.52 8.51
CA TRP A 226 19.50 6.88 7.26
C TRP A 226 19.80 7.92 6.15
N MET A 227 19.06 9.02 6.10
CA MET A 227 19.33 10.11 5.15
C MET A 227 20.70 10.73 5.43
N ASP A 228 21.05 10.98 6.67
CA ASP A 228 22.35 11.50 7.07
C ASP A 228 23.50 10.54 6.65
N ASP A 229 23.34 9.23 6.92
CA ASP A 229 24.30 8.20 6.49
C ASP A 229 24.51 8.14 4.97
N LYS A 230 23.47 8.49 4.18
CA LYS A 230 23.51 8.53 2.72
C LYS A 230 23.86 9.90 2.13
N GLY A 231 23.92 10.92 2.97
CA GLY A 231 24.18 12.30 2.54
C GLY A 231 22.98 12.94 1.84
N PHE A 232 21.77 12.49 2.12
CA PHE A 232 20.53 13.10 1.59
C PHE A 232 20.04 14.21 2.52
N THR A 233 19.71 15.36 1.94
CA THR A 233 19.17 16.52 2.66
C THR A 233 17.66 16.72 2.44
N SER A 234 17.06 15.96 1.51
CA SER A 234 15.65 16.02 1.16
C SER A 234 15.19 14.65 0.66
N CYS A 235 13.93 14.30 0.93
CA CYS A 235 13.31 13.07 0.43
C CYS A 235 13.29 13.01 -1.10
N ASP A 236 13.16 14.14 -1.78
CA ASP A 236 13.13 14.23 -3.25
C ASP A 236 14.39 13.63 -3.90
N GLN A 237 15.50 13.59 -3.17
CA GLN A 237 16.76 13.06 -3.68
C GLN A 237 16.78 11.55 -3.86
N PHE A 238 15.86 10.83 -3.22
CA PHE A 238 15.81 9.37 -3.32
C PHE A 238 14.46 8.79 -3.78
N ILE A 239 13.41 9.62 -3.90
CA ILE A 239 12.12 9.16 -4.45
C ILE A 239 12.34 8.61 -5.87
N GLY A 240 11.84 7.38 -6.11
CA GLY A 240 11.91 6.71 -7.41
C GLY A 240 13.31 6.20 -7.81
N LYS A 241 14.33 6.34 -6.97
CA LYS A 241 15.73 6.01 -7.33
C LYS A 241 15.95 4.54 -7.69
N SER A 242 15.06 3.64 -7.24
CA SER A 242 15.14 2.21 -7.56
C SER A 242 14.35 1.82 -8.81
N LEU A 243 13.45 2.66 -9.32
CA LEU A 243 12.63 2.35 -10.51
C LEU A 243 13.46 1.96 -11.75
N PRO A 244 14.55 2.67 -12.11
CA PRO A 244 15.36 2.30 -13.27
C PRO A 244 16.11 0.97 -13.14
N ARG A 245 16.09 0.35 -11.95
CA ARG A 245 16.72 -0.95 -11.70
C ARG A 245 15.76 -2.13 -11.84
N ILE A 246 14.49 -1.85 -12.14
CA ILE A 246 13.49 -2.89 -12.39
C ILE A 246 13.68 -3.34 -13.84
N SER A 247 13.96 -4.63 -14.01
CA SER A 247 14.15 -5.25 -15.32
C SER A 247 13.02 -6.23 -15.61
N SER A 248 12.78 -6.51 -16.88
CA SER A 248 11.91 -7.61 -17.28
C SER A 248 12.59 -8.96 -17.02
N PHE A 249 11.81 -10.03 -16.85
CA PHE A 249 12.37 -11.35 -16.60
C PHE A 249 13.30 -11.81 -17.74
N GLY A 250 13.03 -11.38 -18.99
CA GLY A 250 13.86 -11.71 -20.15
C GLY A 250 15.24 -11.03 -20.16
N ASP A 251 15.44 -10.00 -19.35
CA ASP A 251 16.72 -9.27 -19.25
C ASP A 251 17.68 -9.89 -18.22
N PHE A 252 17.21 -10.89 -17.45
CA PHE A 252 18.06 -11.54 -16.46
C PHE A 252 19.03 -12.50 -17.14
N ASP A 253 20.32 -12.38 -16.79
CA ASP A 253 21.30 -13.40 -17.09
C ASP A 253 21.10 -14.59 -16.15
N LEU A 254 20.43 -15.61 -16.63
CA LEU A 254 20.18 -16.86 -15.89
C LEU A 254 21.29 -17.91 -16.11
N GLY A 255 22.34 -17.57 -16.87
CA GLY A 255 23.47 -18.44 -17.15
C GLY A 255 24.49 -18.58 -16.02
N PHE A 256 24.33 -17.84 -14.91
CA PHE A 256 25.27 -17.94 -13.79
C PHE A 256 24.95 -19.13 -12.87
N GLN A 257 25.98 -19.71 -12.29
CA GLN A 257 25.86 -20.74 -11.26
C GLN A 257 26.08 -20.13 -9.88
N SER A 258 25.06 -20.17 -9.03
CA SER A 258 25.20 -19.81 -7.61
C SER A 258 25.88 -20.92 -6.83
N VAL A 259 26.93 -20.58 -6.09
CA VAL A 259 27.63 -21.53 -5.22
C VAL A 259 27.71 -20.96 -3.80
N ALA A 260 27.54 -21.84 -2.82
CA ALA A 260 27.77 -21.48 -1.42
C ALA A 260 29.29 -21.28 -1.18
N ARG A 261 29.67 -20.16 -0.57
CA ARG A 261 31.03 -19.92 -0.11
C ARG A 261 31.09 -19.99 1.41
N ILE A 262 31.89 -20.90 1.93
CA ILE A 262 32.15 -21.04 3.36
C ILE A 262 33.40 -20.25 3.68
N ASP A 263 33.28 -19.30 4.60
CA ASP A 263 34.43 -18.57 5.16
C ASP A 263 35.15 -19.51 6.13
N HIS A 264 36.26 -20.09 5.68
CA HIS A 264 37.01 -21.08 6.47
C HIS A 264 37.66 -20.48 7.72
N ASP A 265 37.94 -19.18 7.74
CA ASP A 265 38.53 -18.51 8.92
C ASP A 265 37.50 -18.33 10.05
N LYS A 266 36.21 -18.27 9.69
CA LYS A 266 35.09 -18.19 10.63
C LYS A 266 34.39 -19.53 10.87
N CYS A 267 34.75 -20.55 10.13
CA CYS A 267 34.11 -21.85 10.19
C CYS A 267 34.50 -22.58 11.49
N ILE A 268 33.51 -22.89 12.32
CA ILE A 268 33.67 -23.65 13.56
C ILE A 268 33.45 -25.15 13.38
N GLN A 269 33.33 -25.63 12.14
CA GLN A 269 33.15 -27.05 11.78
C GLN A 269 31.91 -27.72 12.41
N CYS A 270 30.84 -26.96 12.69
CA CYS A 270 29.61 -27.48 13.30
C CYS A 270 28.73 -28.31 12.35
N ASN A 271 29.05 -28.39 11.07
CA ASN A 271 28.35 -29.11 10.00
C ASN A 271 26.90 -28.68 9.75
N LEU A 272 26.40 -27.62 10.38
CA LEU A 272 25.00 -27.15 10.19
C LEU A 272 24.70 -26.78 8.74
N CYS A 273 25.64 -26.18 8.02
CA CYS A 273 25.47 -25.85 6.60
C CYS A 273 25.38 -27.10 5.72
N TYR A 274 26.15 -28.14 6.03
CA TYR A 274 26.07 -29.42 5.33
C TYR A 274 24.73 -30.13 5.57
N ILE A 275 24.31 -30.20 6.86
CA ILE A 275 23.03 -30.81 7.25
C ILE A 275 21.88 -30.10 6.57
N ALA A 276 21.81 -28.77 6.65
CA ALA A 276 20.77 -27.98 6.03
C ALA A 276 20.73 -28.13 4.49
N CYS A 277 21.90 -28.23 3.86
CA CYS A 277 22.01 -28.46 2.42
C CYS A 277 21.61 -29.88 2.01
N ASN A 278 21.97 -30.88 2.84
CA ASN A 278 21.66 -32.26 2.57
C ASN A 278 20.19 -32.63 2.82
N ASP A 279 19.58 -32.05 3.86
CA ASP A 279 18.16 -32.20 4.18
C ASP A 279 17.25 -31.50 3.17
N ALA A 280 17.77 -30.46 2.51
CA ALA A 280 17.12 -29.78 1.40
C ALA A 280 17.44 -30.48 0.04
N ALA A 281 16.76 -30.03 -1.01
CA ALA A 281 16.95 -30.58 -2.36
C ALA A 281 18.29 -30.20 -3.04
N HIS A 282 19.12 -29.36 -2.41
CA HIS A 282 20.28 -28.74 -3.04
C HIS A 282 21.49 -29.70 -3.10
N GLN A 283 21.81 -30.40 -2.00
CA GLN A 283 22.89 -31.44 -1.91
C GLN A 283 24.19 -31.03 -2.59
N CYS A 284 24.62 -29.76 -2.42
CA CYS A 284 25.77 -29.20 -3.14
C CYS A 284 26.96 -28.83 -2.21
N ILE A 285 26.94 -29.29 -0.96
CA ILE A 285 28.03 -29.12 0.00
C ILE A 285 28.60 -30.53 0.35
N ASP A 286 29.88 -30.74 0.09
CA ASP A 286 30.57 -31.95 0.44
C ASP A 286 31.41 -31.77 1.71
N LEU A 287 31.41 -32.78 2.58
CA LEU A 287 32.37 -32.88 3.68
C LEU A 287 33.64 -33.53 3.20
N LYS A 288 34.76 -32.85 3.32
CA LYS A 288 36.09 -33.43 3.09
C LYS A 288 36.75 -33.71 4.43
N GLU A 289 37.17 -34.93 4.64
CA GLU A 289 38.06 -35.27 5.72
C GLU A 289 39.41 -34.54 5.51
N LEU A 290 39.81 -33.72 6.46
CA LEU A 290 41.16 -33.16 6.49
C LEU A 290 42.09 -34.32 6.81
N LYS A 291 42.93 -34.72 5.83
CA LYS A 291 44.00 -35.67 6.06
C LYS A 291 45.10 -35.08 6.87
#